data_9f05c9fb4d751e0d3c6f0c36261b99c1
#
_entry.id   9f05c9fb4d751e0d3c6f0c36261b99c1
#
_cell.length_a   1.000
_cell.length_b   1.000
_cell.length_c   1.000
_cell.angle_alpha   90.00
_cell.angle_beta   90.00
_cell.angle_gamma   90.00
#
_symmetry.space_group_name_H-M   'P 1'
#
loop_
_entity.id
_entity.type
_entity.pdbx_description
1 polymer ?
#
loop_
_entity_poly.entity_id
_entity_poly.type
_entity_poly.pdbx_seq_one_letter_code
_entity_poly.pdbx_strand_id
1 'polypeptide(L)'
;GQNIGEDYLYELQHILQNRQFGLINISKSGTTTEPALAFRLLKKQLEDQVGKNEAKNRIIAITDASKGALRKLADKEGYKTFIIPDNVGGRFSVLTPVGLLPIAVAGYDIRQLVKGAVAMENKCGENVPFTENPAAVYAATRNILYKAGKKIEILVNFNPKLHFFAEWWKQLYGESEGKDHLGIYPASVDFTTDLHSMGQWIQDGERTIFETVLSVKKMKYKVEIPADEENLDGLNFLAGKRVDEVNKMA
;
A
#
# COMPACT_ATOMS: atom_id res chain seq x y z
N GLY A 1 5.72 -10.59 -6.10
CA GLY A 1 7.14 -10.56 -5.87
C GLY A 1 7.57 -9.89 -4.56
N GLN A 2 6.64 -9.68 -3.60
CA GLN A 2 6.95 -9.07 -2.30
C GLN A 2 7.36 -10.09 -1.23
N ASN A 3 7.24 -11.38 -1.51
CA ASN A 3 7.72 -12.46 -0.65
C ASN A 3 8.25 -13.64 -1.48
N ILE A 4 8.75 -14.68 -0.84
CA ILE A 4 9.35 -15.87 -1.46
C ILE A 4 8.51 -17.14 -1.20
N GLY A 5 7.19 -16.99 -1.20
CA GLY A 5 6.26 -18.12 -1.12
C GLY A 5 6.28 -18.96 -2.40
N GLU A 6 6.65 -20.25 -2.29
CA GLU A 6 6.82 -21.14 -3.44
C GLU A 6 5.51 -21.41 -4.16
N ASP A 7 4.46 -21.77 -3.42
CA ASP A 7 3.13 -22.05 -3.98
C ASP A 7 2.56 -20.82 -4.72
N TYR A 8 2.67 -19.63 -4.11
CA TYR A 8 2.24 -18.39 -4.75
C TYR A 8 2.96 -18.13 -6.06
N LEU A 9 4.29 -18.33 -6.11
CA LEU A 9 5.07 -18.14 -7.33
C LEU A 9 4.73 -19.19 -8.40
N TYR A 10 4.51 -20.44 -8.00
CA TYR A 10 4.07 -21.51 -8.89
C TYR A 10 2.70 -21.21 -9.51
N GLU A 11 1.72 -20.83 -8.68
CA GLU A 11 0.37 -20.49 -9.15
C GLU A 11 0.40 -19.28 -10.09
N LEU A 12 1.18 -18.24 -9.77
CA LEU A 12 1.36 -17.08 -10.63
C LEU A 12 1.97 -17.49 -11.99
N GLN A 13 3.01 -18.31 -12.00
CA GLN A 13 3.61 -18.81 -13.24
C GLN A 13 2.60 -19.63 -14.05
N HIS A 14 1.79 -20.47 -13.39
CA HIS A 14 0.74 -21.25 -14.04
C HIS A 14 -0.33 -20.36 -14.69
N ILE A 15 -0.80 -19.33 -14.00
CA ILE A 15 -1.76 -18.34 -14.54
C ILE A 15 -1.18 -17.62 -15.76
N LEU A 16 0.11 -17.34 -15.77
CA LEU A 16 0.79 -16.60 -16.84
C LEU A 16 1.16 -17.48 -18.05
N GLN A 17 1.10 -18.80 -17.93
CA GLN A 17 1.46 -19.73 -19.03
C GLN A 17 0.71 -19.44 -20.34
N ASN A 18 -0.57 -19.13 -20.23
CA ASN A 18 -1.46 -18.91 -21.38
C ASN A 18 -1.89 -17.44 -21.53
N ARG A 19 -1.14 -16.51 -20.96
CA ARG A 19 -1.44 -15.08 -20.99
C ARG A 19 -0.27 -14.29 -21.55
N GLN A 20 -0.59 -13.23 -22.27
CA GLN A 20 0.40 -12.21 -22.59
C GLN A 20 0.64 -11.36 -21.35
N PHE A 21 1.90 -11.15 -21.00
CA PHE A 21 2.26 -10.32 -19.87
C PHE A 21 3.52 -9.51 -20.12
N GLY A 22 3.76 -8.52 -19.29
CA GLY A 22 4.99 -7.76 -19.20
C GLY A 22 5.44 -7.66 -17.74
N LEU A 23 6.64 -7.18 -17.51
CA LEU A 23 7.24 -7.08 -16.19
C LEU A 23 7.66 -5.65 -15.89
N ILE A 24 7.31 -5.18 -14.70
CA ILE A 24 7.88 -3.98 -14.10
C ILE A 24 8.72 -4.45 -12.91
N ASN A 25 10.04 -4.40 -13.05
CA ASN A 25 10.96 -4.77 -11.98
C ASN A 25 11.45 -3.51 -11.27
N ILE A 26 11.22 -3.43 -9.96
CA ILE A 26 11.50 -2.26 -9.14
C ILE A 26 12.50 -2.64 -8.06
N SER A 27 13.72 -2.15 -8.18
CA SER A 27 14.75 -2.33 -7.16
C SER A 27 15.88 -1.35 -7.37
N LYS A 28 16.23 -0.56 -6.36
CA LYS A 28 17.34 0.41 -6.46
C LYS A 28 18.68 -0.29 -6.67
N SER A 29 19.00 -1.28 -5.84
CA SER A 29 20.23 -2.06 -5.95
C SER A 29 20.17 -3.18 -6.99
N GLY A 30 18.99 -3.76 -7.19
CA GLY A 30 18.80 -4.98 -7.98
C GLY A 30 19.20 -6.27 -7.25
N THR A 31 19.53 -6.18 -5.95
CA THR A 31 19.99 -7.33 -5.14
C THR A 31 19.05 -7.70 -3.99
N THR A 32 17.95 -6.97 -3.82
CA THR A 32 16.90 -7.35 -2.87
C THR A 32 16.33 -8.70 -3.28
N THR A 33 16.34 -9.65 -2.35
CA THR A 33 16.11 -11.08 -2.65
C THR A 33 14.76 -11.36 -3.30
N GLU A 34 13.68 -10.83 -2.72
CA GLU A 34 12.31 -11.09 -3.15
C GLU A 34 12.06 -10.66 -4.61
N PRO A 35 12.27 -9.39 -4.99
CA PRO A 35 12.06 -8.97 -6.37
C PRO A 35 13.09 -9.57 -7.33
N ALA A 36 14.32 -9.84 -6.90
CA ALA A 36 15.34 -10.43 -7.76
C ALA A 36 15.00 -11.88 -8.12
N LEU A 37 14.52 -12.67 -7.15
CA LEU A 37 14.09 -14.05 -7.34
C LEU A 37 12.86 -14.12 -8.24
N ALA A 38 11.82 -13.37 -7.92
CA ALA A 38 10.60 -13.31 -8.72
C ALA A 38 10.89 -12.86 -10.16
N PHE A 39 11.74 -11.84 -10.33
CA PHE A 39 12.13 -11.37 -11.65
C PHE A 39 12.89 -12.42 -12.45
N ARG A 40 13.82 -13.17 -11.83
CA ARG A 40 14.56 -14.25 -12.50
C ARG A 40 13.63 -15.33 -13.05
N LEU A 41 12.64 -15.75 -12.26
CA LEU A 41 11.66 -16.77 -12.68
C LEU A 41 10.73 -16.26 -13.78
N LEU A 42 10.13 -15.10 -13.58
CA LEU A 42 9.15 -14.55 -14.53
C LEU A 42 9.81 -14.05 -15.84
N LYS A 43 11.04 -13.53 -15.78
CA LYS A 43 11.83 -13.19 -16.96
C LYS A 43 12.08 -14.43 -17.81
N LYS A 44 12.54 -15.53 -17.18
CA LYS A 44 12.77 -16.80 -17.89
C LYS A 44 11.49 -17.28 -18.58
N GLN A 45 10.36 -17.28 -17.87
CA GLN A 45 9.06 -17.67 -18.44
C GLN A 45 8.67 -16.78 -19.62
N LEU A 46 8.84 -15.45 -19.50
CA LEU A 46 8.54 -14.52 -20.58
C LEU A 46 9.43 -14.78 -21.81
N GLU A 47 10.73 -14.97 -21.59
CA GLU A 47 11.68 -15.30 -22.68
C GLU A 47 11.36 -16.62 -23.37
N ASP A 48 10.90 -17.63 -22.63
CA ASP A 48 10.47 -18.92 -23.19
C ASP A 48 9.18 -18.79 -24.02
N GLN A 49 8.28 -17.87 -23.65
CA GLN A 49 7.02 -17.65 -24.38
C GLN A 49 7.18 -16.84 -25.67
N VAL A 50 7.99 -15.79 -25.64
CA VAL A 50 8.01 -14.82 -26.75
C VAL A 50 9.40 -14.60 -27.35
N GLY A 51 10.42 -15.28 -26.84
CA GLY A 51 11.82 -15.10 -27.23
C GLY A 51 12.45 -13.85 -26.61
N LYS A 52 13.78 -13.84 -26.49
CA LYS A 52 14.54 -12.78 -25.82
C LYS A 52 14.33 -11.39 -26.45
N ASN A 53 14.26 -11.32 -27.77
CA ASN A 53 14.12 -10.04 -28.46
C ASN A 53 12.78 -9.35 -28.21
N GLU A 54 11.70 -10.12 -28.08
CA GLU A 54 10.39 -9.56 -27.74
C GLU A 54 10.26 -9.36 -26.23
N ALA A 55 10.77 -10.25 -25.41
CA ALA A 55 10.72 -10.15 -23.95
C ALA A 55 11.32 -8.84 -23.44
N LYS A 56 12.45 -8.38 -24.01
CA LYS A 56 13.07 -7.12 -23.58
C LYS A 56 12.16 -5.90 -23.78
N ASN A 57 11.28 -5.90 -24.78
CA ASN A 57 10.32 -4.84 -25.05
C ASN A 57 9.15 -4.83 -24.04
N ARG A 58 8.94 -5.95 -23.33
CA ARG A 58 7.90 -6.12 -22.31
C ARG A 58 8.42 -6.00 -20.87
N ILE A 59 9.70 -5.63 -20.71
CA ILE A 59 10.33 -5.45 -19.41
C ILE A 59 10.67 -3.97 -19.21
N ILE A 60 10.23 -3.44 -18.06
CA ILE A 60 10.59 -2.12 -17.60
C ILE A 60 11.35 -2.26 -16.28
N ALA A 61 12.50 -1.61 -16.15
CA ALA A 61 13.27 -1.57 -14.93
C ALA A 61 13.16 -0.17 -14.28
N ILE A 62 12.74 -0.13 -13.02
CA ILE A 62 12.77 1.08 -12.20
C ILE A 62 13.89 0.90 -11.18
N THR A 63 14.99 1.64 -11.35
CA THR A 63 16.23 1.38 -10.64
C THR A 63 17.06 2.65 -10.46
N ASP A 64 18.25 2.51 -9.89
CA ASP A 64 19.24 3.58 -9.77
C ASP A 64 19.64 4.15 -11.15
N ALA A 65 20.08 5.40 -11.17
CA ALA A 65 20.47 6.09 -12.39
C ALA A 65 21.74 5.50 -13.05
N SER A 66 22.70 5.03 -12.25
CA SER A 66 24.05 4.69 -12.72
C SER A 66 24.66 3.43 -12.13
N LYS A 67 24.14 2.91 -11.03
CA LYS A 67 24.75 1.80 -10.29
C LYS A 67 23.73 0.72 -9.90
N GLY A 68 24.25 -0.40 -9.42
CA GLY A 68 23.44 -1.55 -8.99
C GLY A 68 23.29 -2.63 -10.05
N ALA A 69 22.90 -3.83 -9.61
CA ALA A 69 22.79 -5.00 -10.47
C ALA A 69 21.68 -4.85 -11.52
N LEU A 70 20.52 -4.27 -11.12
CA LEU A 70 19.42 -4.09 -12.07
C LEU A 70 19.75 -3.02 -13.13
N ARG A 71 20.50 -1.93 -12.75
CA ARG A 71 20.96 -0.95 -13.72
C ARG A 71 21.88 -1.60 -14.78
N LYS A 72 22.89 -2.33 -14.33
CA LYS A 72 23.80 -3.04 -15.23
C LYS A 72 23.06 -4.01 -16.15
N LEU A 73 22.10 -4.76 -15.62
CA LEU A 73 21.29 -5.69 -16.41
C LEU A 73 20.43 -4.95 -17.44
N ALA A 74 19.79 -3.88 -17.04
CA ALA A 74 18.92 -3.09 -17.92
C ALA A 74 19.71 -2.46 -19.08
N ASP A 75 20.90 -1.96 -18.82
CA ASP A 75 21.79 -1.41 -19.85
C ASP A 75 22.28 -2.50 -20.82
N LYS A 76 22.67 -3.67 -20.29
CA LYS A 76 23.13 -4.81 -21.09
C LYS A 76 22.03 -5.36 -22.01
N GLU A 77 20.83 -5.53 -21.48
CA GLU A 77 19.70 -6.15 -22.22
C GLU A 77 18.89 -5.13 -23.03
N GLY A 78 19.08 -3.83 -22.78
CA GLY A 78 18.35 -2.73 -23.43
C GLY A 78 16.92 -2.55 -22.94
N TYR A 79 16.67 -2.76 -21.63
CA TYR A 79 15.33 -2.53 -21.06
C TYR A 79 15.00 -1.06 -21.00
N LYS A 80 13.71 -0.73 -21.16
CA LYS A 80 13.21 0.62 -20.82
C LYS A 80 13.37 0.86 -19.34
N THR A 81 13.91 2.03 -18.97
CA THR A 81 14.22 2.33 -17.57
C THR A 81 13.57 3.60 -17.08
N PHE A 82 13.28 3.63 -15.78
CA PHE A 82 12.95 4.82 -15.02
C PHE A 82 13.85 4.91 -13.79
N ILE A 83 14.13 6.13 -13.36
CA ILE A 83 15.10 6.37 -12.30
C ILE A 83 14.39 6.51 -10.96
N ILE A 84 14.94 5.85 -9.93
CA ILE A 84 14.62 6.10 -8.53
C ILE A 84 15.55 7.23 -8.07
N PRO A 85 15.03 8.40 -7.67
CA PRO A 85 15.87 9.51 -7.21
C PRO A 85 16.75 9.09 -6.02
N ASP A 86 18.01 9.52 -6.01
CA ASP A 86 18.98 9.11 -4.99
C ASP A 86 18.61 9.58 -3.57
N ASN A 87 18.00 10.75 -3.48
CA ASN A 87 17.55 11.37 -2.24
C ASN A 87 16.19 10.89 -1.74
N VAL A 88 15.56 9.90 -2.41
CA VAL A 88 14.28 9.32 -2.00
C VAL A 88 14.48 7.89 -1.52
N GLY A 89 14.17 7.65 -0.25
CA GLY A 89 14.14 6.31 0.33
C GLY A 89 12.94 5.50 -0.14
N GLY A 90 13.04 4.15 -0.07
CA GLY A 90 12.01 3.24 -0.59
C GLY A 90 10.61 3.53 -0.08
N ARG A 91 10.45 3.69 1.24
CA ARG A 91 9.16 3.97 1.89
C ARG A 91 8.54 5.34 1.57
N PHE A 92 9.30 6.24 0.98
CA PHE A 92 8.85 7.57 0.53
C PHE A 92 8.64 7.66 -0.99
N SER A 93 8.81 6.56 -1.72
CA SER A 93 8.98 6.58 -3.18
C SER A 93 7.68 6.46 -3.99
N VAL A 94 6.51 6.39 -3.37
CA VAL A 94 5.22 6.19 -4.07
C VAL A 94 4.92 7.26 -5.11
N LEU A 95 5.35 8.52 -4.90
CA LEU A 95 5.18 9.64 -5.84
C LEU A 95 6.34 9.77 -6.85
N THR A 96 7.21 8.78 -6.93
CA THR A 96 8.24 8.63 -7.96
C THR A 96 7.79 7.59 -9.00
N PRO A 97 8.58 7.29 -10.04
CA PRO A 97 8.26 6.18 -10.96
C PRO A 97 7.97 4.85 -10.28
N VAL A 98 8.48 4.63 -9.05
CA VAL A 98 8.25 3.41 -8.24
C VAL A 98 6.75 3.13 -8.03
N GLY A 99 5.98 4.13 -7.66
CA GLY A 99 4.53 3.99 -7.50
C GLY A 99 3.74 4.46 -8.71
N LEU A 100 4.14 5.59 -9.31
CA LEU A 100 3.35 6.21 -10.38
C LEU A 100 3.24 5.34 -11.64
N LEU A 101 4.30 4.62 -12.03
CA LEU A 101 4.24 3.80 -13.23
C LEU A 101 3.31 2.59 -13.08
N PRO A 102 3.43 1.75 -12.03
CA PRO A 102 2.49 0.64 -11.82
C PRO A 102 1.03 1.12 -11.68
N ILE A 103 0.81 2.24 -10.99
CA ILE A 103 -0.54 2.82 -10.81
C ILE A 103 -1.12 3.27 -12.15
N ALA A 104 -0.31 3.90 -13.00
CA ALA A 104 -0.73 4.31 -14.35
C ALA A 104 -1.03 3.09 -15.24
N VAL A 105 -0.18 2.05 -15.20
CA VAL A 105 -0.40 0.79 -15.94
C VAL A 105 -1.66 0.08 -15.47
N ALA A 106 -2.00 0.18 -14.19
CA ALA A 106 -3.27 -0.33 -13.63
C ALA A 106 -4.51 0.49 -14.05
N GLY A 107 -4.32 1.57 -14.82
CA GLY A 107 -5.42 2.39 -15.36
C GLY A 107 -5.94 3.48 -14.43
N TYR A 108 -5.22 3.80 -13.36
CA TYR A 108 -5.59 4.89 -12.45
C TYR A 108 -5.00 6.23 -12.87
N ASP A 109 -5.72 7.31 -12.55
CA ASP A 109 -5.28 8.68 -12.85
C ASP A 109 -4.21 9.15 -11.83
N ILE A 110 -2.96 9.03 -12.22
CA ILE A 110 -1.81 9.47 -11.42
C ILE A 110 -1.76 10.99 -11.23
N ARG A 111 -2.39 11.78 -12.12
CA ARG A 111 -2.45 13.23 -11.96
C ARG A 111 -3.34 13.62 -10.78
N GLN A 112 -4.44 12.90 -10.56
CA GLN A 112 -5.28 13.11 -9.39
C GLN A 112 -4.55 12.72 -8.09
N LEU A 113 -3.75 11.66 -8.12
CA LEU A 113 -2.90 11.27 -6.98
C LEU A 113 -1.91 12.40 -6.63
N VAL A 114 -1.20 12.93 -7.62
CA VAL A 114 -0.24 14.04 -7.43
C VAL A 114 -0.96 15.31 -6.96
N LYS A 115 -2.13 15.65 -7.50
CA LYS A 115 -2.93 16.78 -7.00
C LYS A 115 -3.30 16.65 -5.53
N GLY A 116 -3.62 15.43 -5.08
CA GLY A 116 -3.89 15.15 -3.66
C GLY A 116 -2.66 15.41 -2.79
N ALA A 117 -1.49 14.99 -3.25
CA ALA A 117 -0.22 15.23 -2.56
C ALA A 117 0.11 16.73 -2.45
N VAL A 118 0.00 17.47 -3.55
CA VAL A 118 0.21 18.93 -3.57
C VAL A 118 -0.79 19.65 -2.64
N ALA A 119 -2.06 19.23 -2.65
CA ALA A 119 -3.07 19.82 -1.78
C ALA A 119 -2.74 19.59 -0.29
N MET A 120 -2.14 18.44 0.04
CA MET A 120 -1.73 18.15 1.41
C MET A 120 -0.42 18.85 1.78
N GLU A 121 0.54 18.96 0.86
CA GLU A 121 1.76 19.74 1.04
C GLU A 121 1.45 21.18 1.44
N ASN A 122 0.51 21.83 0.75
CA ASN A 122 0.06 23.19 1.06
C ASN A 122 -0.55 23.33 2.47
N LYS A 123 -1.11 22.25 3.02
CA LYS A 123 -1.67 22.22 4.38
C LYS A 123 -0.66 21.88 5.46
N CYS A 124 0.45 21.25 5.07
CA CYS A 124 1.46 20.73 5.99
C CYS A 124 2.82 21.45 5.86
N GLY A 125 2.90 22.52 5.05
CA GLY A 125 4.12 23.27 4.86
C GLY A 125 4.63 23.93 6.15
N GLU A 126 5.91 24.24 6.19
CA GLU A 126 6.60 24.80 7.37
C GLU A 126 6.03 26.14 7.87
N ASN A 127 5.42 26.92 6.96
CA ASN A 127 4.81 28.22 7.26
C ASN A 127 3.34 28.11 7.71
N VAL A 128 2.77 26.90 7.76
CA VAL A 128 1.39 26.71 8.23
C VAL A 128 1.39 26.71 9.75
N PRO A 129 0.54 27.52 10.41
CA PRO A 129 0.44 27.54 11.87
C PRO A 129 0.21 26.15 12.45
N PHE A 130 0.83 25.84 13.58
CA PHE A 130 0.76 24.50 14.20
C PHE A 130 -0.66 23.96 14.30
N THR A 131 -1.61 24.77 14.79
CA THR A 131 -3.01 24.37 14.97
C THR A 131 -3.78 24.13 13.68
N GLU A 132 -3.26 24.61 12.55
CA GLU A 132 -3.86 24.45 11.22
C GLU A 132 -3.13 23.39 10.39
N ASN A 133 -1.98 22.93 10.86
CA ASN A 133 -1.14 21.93 10.20
C ASN A 133 -1.49 20.52 10.69
N PRO A 134 -2.26 19.74 9.92
CA PRO A 134 -2.72 18.42 10.37
C PRO A 134 -1.57 17.43 10.63
N ALA A 135 -0.46 17.54 9.91
CA ALA A 135 0.70 16.68 10.15
C ALA A 135 1.39 17.03 11.48
N ALA A 136 1.54 18.31 11.80
CA ALA A 136 2.12 18.76 13.05
C ALA A 136 1.24 18.37 14.26
N VAL A 137 -0.07 18.57 14.16
CA VAL A 137 -1.05 18.18 15.20
C VAL A 137 -1.03 16.66 15.39
N TYR A 138 -1.01 15.89 14.31
CA TYR A 138 -0.94 14.42 14.38
C TYR A 138 0.35 13.96 15.06
N ALA A 139 1.48 14.49 14.67
CA ALA A 139 2.78 14.15 15.26
C ALA A 139 2.82 14.48 16.77
N ALA A 140 2.29 15.64 17.17
CA ALA A 140 2.21 16.02 18.58
C ALA A 140 1.29 15.10 19.37
N THR A 141 0.11 14.77 18.83
CA THR A 141 -0.85 13.84 19.45
C THR A 141 -0.21 12.47 19.68
N ARG A 142 0.45 11.91 18.68
CA ARG A 142 1.18 10.65 18.80
C ARG A 142 2.24 10.69 19.92
N ASN A 143 2.98 11.80 19.99
CA ASN A 143 4.02 11.98 21.01
C ASN A 143 3.44 12.05 22.44
N ILE A 144 2.31 12.74 22.61
CA ILE A 144 1.58 12.83 23.89
C ILE A 144 1.09 11.44 24.29
N LEU A 145 0.45 10.71 23.37
CA LEU A 145 -0.05 9.36 23.61
C LEU A 145 1.10 8.38 23.96
N TYR A 146 2.22 8.45 23.24
CA TYR A 146 3.39 7.66 23.54
C TYR A 146 3.92 7.89 24.97
N LYS A 147 4.02 9.16 25.39
CA LYS A 147 4.42 9.53 26.76
C LYS A 147 3.43 9.08 27.81
N ALA A 148 2.14 9.01 27.44
CA ALA A 148 1.07 8.48 28.30
C ALA A 148 1.03 6.93 28.34
N GLY A 149 2.00 6.24 27.73
CA GLY A 149 2.09 4.77 27.75
C GLY A 149 1.41 4.06 26.58
N LYS A 150 0.84 4.79 25.63
CA LYS A 150 0.28 4.21 24.39
C LYS A 150 1.41 3.86 23.44
N LYS A 151 1.72 2.58 23.31
CA LYS A 151 2.89 2.07 22.58
C LYS A 151 2.56 1.50 21.20
N ILE A 152 1.28 1.29 20.92
CA ILE A 152 0.80 0.69 19.69
C ILE A 152 -0.22 1.64 19.05
N GLU A 153 0.02 2.02 17.81
CA GLU A 153 -0.96 2.72 16.98
C GLU A 153 -1.58 1.75 15.99
N ILE A 154 -2.90 1.66 16.00
CA ILE A 154 -3.66 0.85 15.05
C ILE A 154 -4.26 1.77 14.00
N LEU A 155 -3.81 1.62 12.74
CA LEU A 155 -4.46 2.27 11.62
C LEU A 155 -5.69 1.46 11.22
N VAL A 156 -6.86 2.03 11.48
CA VAL A 156 -8.16 1.40 11.21
C VAL A 156 -8.67 1.84 9.86
N ASN A 157 -9.05 0.90 9.02
CA ASN A 157 -9.78 1.20 7.79
C ASN A 157 -11.04 0.35 7.67
N PHE A 158 -12.10 0.94 7.10
CA PHE A 158 -13.38 0.29 6.82
C PHE A 158 -13.56 0.00 5.33
N ASN A 159 -12.51 0.21 4.52
CA ASN A 159 -12.55 -0.05 3.09
C ASN A 159 -11.45 -1.04 2.71
N PRO A 160 -11.77 -2.30 2.35
CA PRO A 160 -10.77 -3.34 2.03
C PRO A 160 -9.75 -2.93 0.96
N LYS A 161 -10.08 -1.93 0.12
CA LYS A 161 -9.14 -1.38 -0.88
C LYS A 161 -8.00 -0.58 -0.26
N LEU A 162 -8.10 -0.20 1.01
CA LEU A 162 -7.04 0.50 1.74
C LEU A 162 -6.09 -0.45 2.48
N HIS A 163 -6.30 -1.76 2.40
CA HIS A 163 -5.42 -2.76 3.03
C HIS A 163 -3.94 -2.50 2.72
N PHE A 164 -3.55 -2.44 1.45
CA PHE A 164 -2.15 -2.19 1.08
C PHE A 164 -1.68 -0.75 1.36
N PHE A 165 -2.60 0.20 1.53
CA PHE A 165 -2.24 1.52 2.05
C PHE A 165 -1.80 1.42 3.51
N ALA A 166 -2.50 0.64 4.32
CA ALA A 166 -2.14 0.36 5.70
C ALA A 166 -0.79 -0.40 5.80
N GLU A 167 -0.55 -1.37 4.90
CA GLU A 167 0.74 -2.07 4.82
C GLU A 167 1.91 -1.10 4.52
N TRP A 168 1.71 -0.17 3.58
CA TRP A 168 2.70 0.88 3.32
C TRP A 168 2.90 1.80 4.53
N TRP A 169 1.83 2.20 5.21
CA TRP A 169 1.89 3.03 6.41
C TRP A 169 2.69 2.35 7.52
N LYS A 170 2.53 1.04 7.72
CA LYS A 170 3.34 0.26 8.68
C LYS A 170 4.83 0.32 8.35
N GLN A 171 5.21 0.16 7.09
CA GLN A 171 6.59 0.30 6.66
C GLN A 171 7.11 1.73 6.90
N LEU A 172 6.31 2.73 6.52
CA LEU A 172 6.68 4.14 6.68
C LEU A 172 7.07 4.46 8.13
N TYR A 173 6.22 4.10 9.09
CA TYR A 173 6.47 4.39 10.49
C TYR A 173 7.45 3.41 11.14
N GLY A 174 7.34 2.13 10.88
CA GLY A 174 8.20 1.11 11.45
C GLY A 174 9.68 1.33 11.13
N GLU A 175 10.01 1.59 9.87
CA GLU A 175 11.39 1.90 9.47
C GLU A 175 11.86 3.31 9.87
N SER A 176 10.94 4.25 10.07
CA SER A 176 11.30 5.63 10.41
C SER A 176 11.51 5.82 11.91
N GLU A 177 10.68 5.23 12.75
CA GLU A 177 10.62 5.50 14.18
C GLU A 177 11.20 4.39 15.07
N GLY A 178 11.20 3.14 14.65
CA GLY A 178 11.69 1.99 15.43
C GLY A 178 13.22 1.99 15.58
N LYS A 179 13.77 2.89 16.40
CA LYS A 179 15.19 3.09 16.64
C LYS A 179 15.47 3.28 18.12
N ASP A 180 16.70 2.94 18.54
CA ASP A 180 17.18 3.13 19.92
C ASP A 180 16.25 2.51 20.98
N HIS A 181 15.60 1.41 20.65
CA HIS A 181 14.59 0.73 21.49
C HIS A 181 13.35 1.60 21.81
N LEU A 182 13.08 2.63 21.00
CA LEU A 182 11.97 3.57 21.13
C LEU A 182 11.07 3.48 19.89
N GLY A 183 9.89 4.11 20.00
CA GLY A 183 8.94 4.26 18.90
C GLY A 183 7.59 3.62 19.20
N ILE A 184 6.59 4.08 18.46
CA ILE A 184 5.23 3.52 18.47
C ILE A 184 5.19 2.37 17.48
N TYR A 185 4.70 1.20 17.90
CA TYR A 185 4.53 0.05 17.01
C TYR A 185 3.35 0.28 16.06
N PRO A 186 3.56 0.30 14.74
CA PRO A 186 2.47 0.50 13.78
C PRO A 186 1.77 -0.83 13.48
N ALA A 187 0.49 -0.91 13.84
CA ALA A 187 -0.40 -2.02 13.50
C ALA A 187 -1.52 -1.54 12.57
N SER A 188 -2.26 -2.45 11.96
CA SER A 188 -3.45 -2.11 11.18
C SER A 188 -4.52 -3.17 11.32
N VAL A 189 -5.79 -2.76 11.13
CA VAL A 189 -6.96 -3.64 11.08
C VAL A 189 -7.87 -3.24 9.93
N ASP A 190 -8.53 -4.25 9.34
CA ASP A 190 -9.54 -4.10 8.31
C ASP A 190 -10.93 -4.35 8.90
N PHE A 191 -11.60 -3.29 9.35
CA PHE A 191 -12.95 -3.40 9.86
C PHE A 191 -13.95 -3.49 8.68
N THR A 192 -15.08 -4.19 8.83
CA THR A 192 -15.64 -4.83 10.05
C THR A 192 -15.06 -6.23 10.35
N THR A 193 -14.32 -6.84 9.43
CA THR A 193 -13.81 -8.21 9.57
C THR A 193 -13.02 -8.40 10.87
N ASP A 194 -12.08 -7.49 11.14
CA ASP A 194 -11.23 -7.59 12.33
C ASP A 194 -11.92 -7.20 13.66
N LEU A 195 -13.15 -6.73 13.61
CA LEU A 195 -13.97 -6.65 14.84
C LEU A 195 -14.22 -8.04 15.45
N HIS A 196 -14.29 -9.08 14.60
CA HIS A 196 -14.45 -10.47 15.04
C HIS A 196 -13.15 -11.12 15.54
N SER A 197 -12.01 -10.51 15.32
CA SER A 197 -10.70 -11.01 15.74
C SER A 197 -10.06 -10.11 16.80
N MET A 198 -9.96 -8.82 16.54
CA MET A 198 -9.25 -7.85 17.39
C MET A 198 -10.20 -6.99 18.26
N GLY A 199 -11.50 -6.99 17.96
CA GLY A 199 -12.48 -6.14 18.62
C GLY A 199 -12.50 -6.31 20.13
N GLN A 200 -12.47 -7.54 20.64
CA GLN A 200 -12.45 -7.82 22.09
C GLN A 200 -11.20 -7.21 22.75
N TRP A 201 -10.03 -7.35 22.14
CA TRP A 201 -8.80 -6.83 22.72
C TRP A 201 -8.76 -5.30 22.68
N ILE A 202 -9.23 -4.70 21.60
CA ILE A 202 -9.36 -3.24 21.47
C ILE A 202 -10.34 -2.69 22.51
N GLN A 203 -11.49 -3.38 22.71
CA GLN A 203 -12.54 -2.97 23.63
C GLN A 203 -12.13 -3.10 25.09
N ASP A 204 -11.50 -4.19 25.49
CA ASP A 204 -11.32 -4.54 26.92
C ASP A 204 -9.92 -5.09 27.24
N GLY A 205 -8.95 -5.02 26.31
CA GLY A 205 -7.57 -5.41 26.54
C GLY A 205 -6.75 -4.35 27.27
N GLU A 206 -5.44 -4.56 27.32
CA GLU A 206 -4.48 -3.63 27.92
C GLU A 206 -4.50 -2.27 27.21
N ARG A 207 -4.52 -1.18 27.98
CA ARG A 207 -4.70 0.20 27.47
C ARG A 207 -3.41 0.79 26.89
N THR A 208 -2.64 -0.02 26.14
CA THR A 208 -1.39 0.37 25.47
C THR A 208 -1.58 0.84 24.03
N ILE A 209 -2.78 0.69 23.48
CA ILE A 209 -3.14 1.06 22.11
C ILE A 209 -3.82 2.41 21.99
N PHE A 210 -3.76 2.99 20.81
CA PHE A 210 -4.68 4.04 20.32
C PHE A 210 -4.96 3.82 18.82
N GLU A 211 -6.03 4.37 18.31
CA GLU A 211 -6.49 4.16 16.95
C GLU A 211 -6.42 5.44 16.14
N THR A 212 -6.02 5.30 14.88
CA THR A 212 -6.13 6.33 13.83
C THR A 212 -7.04 5.80 12.74
N VAL A 213 -8.23 6.39 12.61
CA VAL A 213 -9.27 5.89 11.71
C VAL A 213 -9.23 6.60 10.37
N LEU A 214 -9.14 5.83 9.28
CA LEU A 214 -9.27 6.32 7.92
C LEU A 214 -10.73 6.33 7.48
N SER A 215 -11.32 7.51 7.38
CA SER A 215 -12.69 7.67 6.89
C SER A 215 -12.72 8.12 5.43
N VAL A 216 -13.31 7.31 4.55
CA VAL A 216 -13.53 7.68 3.15
C VAL A 216 -14.79 8.53 3.04
N LYS A 217 -14.62 9.80 2.70
CA LYS A 217 -15.71 10.78 2.65
C LYS A 217 -16.80 10.42 1.62
N LYS A 218 -16.39 9.86 0.45
CA LYS A 218 -17.29 9.55 -0.65
C LYS A 218 -16.85 8.29 -1.39
N MET A 219 -17.70 7.29 -1.42
CA MET A 219 -17.50 6.09 -2.20
C MET A 219 -17.79 6.32 -3.68
N LYS A 220 -17.08 5.60 -4.56
CA LYS A 220 -17.27 5.67 -6.02
C LYS A 220 -18.61 5.07 -6.45
N TYR A 221 -18.99 3.95 -5.83
CA TYR A 221 -20.20 3.20 -6.17
C TYR A 221 -21.21 3.26 -5.03
N LYS A 222 -22.47 3.07 -5.39
CA LYS A 222 -23.57 2.95 -4.44
C LYS A 222 -24.15 1.55 -4.54
N VAL A 223 -24.31 0.89 -3.40
CA VAL A 223 -24.96 -0.40 -3.26
C VAL A 223 -25.99 -0.26 -2.15
N GLU A 224 -27.24 -0.50 -2.49
CA GLU A 224 -28.37 -0.46 -1.54
C GLU A 224 -28.68 -1.87 -1.06
N ILE A 225 -29.08 -1.99 0.19
CA ILE A 225 -29.47 -3.26 0.83
C ILE A 225 -30.93 -3.52 0.46
N PRO A 226 -31.24 -4.64 -0.21
CA PRO A 226 -32.63 -5.01 -0.51
C PRO A 226 -33.37 -5.44 0.75
N ALA A 227 -34.69 -5.35 0.73
CA ALA A 227 -35.51 -6.06 1.70
C ALA A 227 -35.61 -7.55 1.33
N ASP A 228 -35.68 -8.41 2.33
CA ASP A 228 -35.96 -9.85 2.18
C ASP A 228 -37.36 -10.15 2.70
N GLU A 229 -38.15 -10.92 1.94
CA GLU A 229 -39.58 -11.20 2.27
C GLU A 229 -39.71 -11.97 3.57
N GLU A 230 -38.82 -12.92 3.84
CA GLU A 230 -38.87 -13.79 5.03
C GLU A 230 -38.18 -13.15 6.24
N ASN A 231 -37.21 -12.24 6.00
CA ASN A 231 -36.44 -11.54 7.03
C ASN A 231 -35.84 -12.48 8.10
N LEU A 232 -35.37 -13.66 7.70
CA LEU A 232 -34.85 -14.67 8.63
C LEU A 232 -33.58 -14.22 9.32
N ASP A 233 -32.80 -13.35 8.69
CA ASP A 233 -31.59 -12.74 9.24
C ASP A 233 -31.89 -11.52 10.13
N GLY A 234 -33.11 -11.04 10.16
CA GLY A 234 -33.54 -9.87 10.95
C GLY A 234 -33.01 -8.54 10.42
N LEU A 235 -32.46 -8.46 9.19
CA LEU A 235 -31.76 -7.28 8.68
C LEU A 235 -32.64 -6.29 7.90
N ASN A 236 -33.95 -6.50 7.79
CA ASN A 236 -34.82 -5.58 7.05
C ASN A 236 -34.84 -4.16 7.62
N PHE A 237 -34.39 -3.92 8.84
CA PHE A 237 -34.20 -2.55 9.38
C PHE A 237 -33.08 -1.77 8.64
N LEU A 238 -32.24 -2.46 7.88
CA LEU A 238 -31.20 -1.87 7.03
C LEU A 238 -31.67 -1.68 5.57
N ALA A 239 -32.81 -2.24 5.19
CA ALA A 239 -33.33 -2.15 3.82
C ALA A 239 -33.46 -0.69 3.35
N GLY A 240 -33.03 -0.44 2.12
CA GLY A 240 -32.97 0.90 1.52
C GLY A 240 -31.76 1.75 1.97
N LYS A 241 -31.00 1.34 2.98
CA LYS A 241 -29.73 1.99 3.33
C LYS A 241 -28.63 1.55 2.37
N ARG A 242 -27.65 2.41 2.19
CA ARG A 242 -26.42 2.03 1.45
C ARG A 242 -25.48 1.25 2.36
N VAL A 243 -24.78 0.27 1.79
CA VAL A 243 -23.74 -0.50 2.51
C VAL A 243 -22.72 0.43 3.17
N ASP A 244 -22.30 1.53 2.50
CA ASP A 244 -21.38 2.54 3.05
C ASP A 244 -21.97 3.27 4.27
N GLU A 245 -23.28 3.50 4.32
CA GLU A 245 -23.93 4.10 5.47
C GLU A 245 -23.92 3.16 6.68
N VAL A 246 -24.19 1.88 6.47
CA VAL A 246 -24.11 0.86 7.50
C VAL A 246 -22.68 0.69 8.01
N ASN A 247 -21.72 0.66 7.10
CA ASN A 247 -20.30 0.57 7.43
C ASN A 247 -19.77 1.76 8.27
N LYS A 248 -20.40 2.93 8.15
CA LYS A 248 -20.08 4.13 8.98
C LYS A 248 -20.77 4.13 10.34
N MET A 249 -21.71 3.21 10.56
CA MET A 249 -22.40 3.05 11.85
C MET A 249 -21.65 2.10 12.78
N ALA A 250 -20.78 1.28 12.21
CA ALA A 250 -19.93 0.36 12.96
C ALA A 250 -18.72 1.09 13.55
#